data_604e126ed1fee708bc05a5eda36db44b
#
_entry.id   604e126ed1fee708bc05a5eda36db44b
#
_cell.length_a   1.000
_cell.length_b   1.000
_cell.length_c   1.000
_cell.angle_alpha   90.00
_cell.angle_beta   90.00
_cell.angle_gamma   90.00
#
_symmetry.space_group_name_H-M   'P 1'
#
loop_
_entity.id
_entity.type
_entity.pdbx_description
1 polymer ?
#
loop_
_entity_poly.entity_id
_entity_poly.type
_entity_poly.pdbx_seq_one_letter_code
_entity_poly.pdbx_strand_id
1 'polypeptide(L)'
;MSDAERSGRLSRAARQGRPAAPVRLVHLGLGNFFRAHQAWYTDRAPDAGDWGIAAFTGRRGELAETLTAQEGLYTLITRAAEGDRFEVLSSLSRAHAAAEHEAWLGYFASPDVAAVTITVTEAGYLRGGDGGLDRDRPEVQADVEALRQDPTALVRTAPARLAAGLAARRRADAGPVTLVPCDNLPHNGEVATRVVHDLAELVDPGLAGWMADSVAYVTTMVDRITPRTTEDDVRAVAEATGLEDGAPVATEPFHEWVLSGSFTGGRPRWEEAGATFTEDIAPFEDRKLWLLNGGHSLLAYAGSARGHETVAEAVADDACREWLEEWWDEAARYLPFPAPDVAAYRAALLDRFANPRIHHRLGQIAADGSQKLPVRVLPTLRRERAAGRLPRAATRILAAWVCHLRGAGVPVRDARADELAPLAKDPLPEAVPRVLAALDPAVGGDDDVVEAVTAQAGQFERRERP
;
A
#
# COMPACT_ATOMS: atom_id res chain seq x y z
N MET A 1 -43.89 -15.94 -0.04
CA MET A 1 -42.95 -14.95 -0.48
C MET A 1 -42.08 -15.60 -1.55
N SER A 2 -42.16 -15.13 -2.78
CA SER A 2 -41.39 -15.67 -3.91
C SER A 2 -39.91 -15.27 -3.80
N ASP A 3 -39.01 -16.08 -4.39
CA ASP A 3 -37.56 -15.77 -4.40
C ASP A 3 -37.22 -14.38 -5.01
N ALA A 4 -38.17 -13.84 -5.77
CA ALA A 4 -38.05 -12.45 -6.34
C ALA A 4 -38.20 -11.32 -5.28
N GLU A 5 -38.70 -11.61 -4.08
CA GLU A 5 -38.83 -10.63 -3.00
C GLU A 5 -37.57 -10.56 -2.08
N ARG A 6 -36.56 -11.40 -2.31
CA ARG A 6 -35.34 -11.48 -1.49
C ARG A 6 -34.13 -10.78 -2.09
N SER A 7 -34.11 -10.46 -3.38
CA SER A 7 -33.00 -9.75 -4.02
C SER A 7 -33.27 -8.25 -3.95
N GLY A 8 -32.80 -7.61 -2.90
CA GLY A 8 -32.88 -6.17 -2.71
C GLY A 8 -31.50 -5.53 -2.86
N ARG A 9 -31.46 -4.35 -3.50
CA ARG A 9 -30.24 -3.51 -3.54
C ARG A 9 -29.87 -3.11 -2.14
N LEU A 10 -28.56 -3.06 -1.82
CA LEU A 10 -28.05 -2.53 -0.57
C LEU A 10 -28.58 -1.11 -0.31
N SER A 11 -29.20 -0.87 0.86
CA SER A 11 -29.79 0.40 1.24
C SER A 11 -29.88 0.54 2.75
N ARG A 12 -29.59 1.73 3.27
CA ARG A 12 -29.79 2.06 4.69
C ARG A 12 -31.28 2.07 5.06
N ALA A 13 -32.13 2.45 4.13
CA ALA A 13 -33.58 2.40 4.31
C ALA A 13 -34.08 0.98 4.58
N ALA A 14 -33.47 -0.05 3.99
CA ALA A 14 -33.74 -1.46 4.25
C ALA A 14 -33.10 -1.98 5.55
N ARG A 15 -32.49 -1.13 6.37
CA ARG A 15 -31.78 -1.46 7.62
C ARG A 15 -30.63 -2.46 7.45
N GLN A 16 -29.99 -2.47 6.31
CA GLN A 16 -28.87 -3.37 6.00
C GLN A 16 -27.51 -2.85 6.52
N GLY A 17 -27.50 -1.66 7.12
CA GLY A 17 -26.33 -1.04 7.74
C GLY A 17 -26.74 0.01 8.77
N ARG A 18 -25.76 0.60 9.44
CA ARG A 18 -26.00 1.72 10.36
C ARG A 18 -26.48 2.96 9.60
N PRO A 19 -27.21 3.88 10.25
CA PRO A 19 -27.45 5.22 9.71
C PRO A 19 -26.13 5.89 9.29
N ALA A 20 -26.17 6.76 8.31
CA ALA A 20 -24.99 7.53 7.91
C ALA A 20 -24.55 8.43 9.06
N ALA A 21 -23.33 8.26 9.52
CA ALA A 21 -22.73 9.11 10.53
C ALA A 21 -22.40 10.51 9.96
N PRO A 22 -22.30 11.56 10.79
CA PRO A 22 -21.86 12.88 10.35
C PRO A 22 -20.47 12.81 9.76
N VAL A 23 -20.24 13.53 8.64
CA VAL A 23 -18.94 13.52 7.98
C VAL A 23 -17.93 14.29 8.80
N ARG A 24 -16.97 13.57 9.38
CA ARG A 24 -15.82 14.11 10.10
C ARG A 24 -14.49 13.67 9.53
N LEU A 25 -14.51 12.70 8.60
CA LEU A 25 -13.36 12.25 7.85
C LEU A 25 -13.60 12.48 6.37
N VAL A 26 -12.56 12.94 5.67
CA VAL A 26 -12.52 13.02 4.21
C VAL A 26 -11.50 12.00 3.72
N HIS A 27 -11.75 11.39 2.57
CA HIS A 27 -10.81 10.44 1.97
C HIS A 27 -10.52 10.77 0.50
N LEU A 28 -9.23 10.83 0.14
CA LEU A 28 -8.76 10.95 -1.23
C LEU A 28 -8.21 9.61 -1.72
N GLY A 29 -8.86 9.01 -2.72
CA GLY A 29 -8.42 7.75 -3.31
C GLY A 29 -9.42 6.61 -3.08
N LEU A 30 -10.73 6.89 -3.20
CA LEU A 30 -11.79 5.88 -3.07
C LEU A 30 -11.52 4.68 -3.99
N GLY A 31 -11.05 3.60 -3.39
CA GLY A 31 -10.68 2.36 -4.06
C GLY A 31 -10.92 1.15 -3.16
N ASN A 32 -10.45 -0.03 -3.61
CA ASN A 32 -10.64 -1.27 -2.85
C ASN A 32 -9.87 -1.24 -1.53
N PHE A 33 -8.58 -0.82 -1.57
CA PHE A 33 -7.75 -0.80 -0.37
C PHE A 33 -8.35 0.07 0.74
N PHE A 34 -8.70 1.32 0.43
CA PHE A 34 -9.36 2.20 1.39
C PHE A 34 -10.61 1.55 2.02
N ARG A 35 -11.48 0.94 1.20
CA ARG A 35 -12.72 0.32 1.66
C ARG A 35 -12.49 -0.91 2.54
N ALA A 36 -11.44 -1.68 2.26
CA ALA A 36 -11.04 -2.84 3.06
C ALA A 36 -10.18 -2.47 4.28
N HIS A 37 -9.65 -1.26 4.37
CA HIS A 37 -8.70 -0.87 5.40
C HIS A 37 -9.22 0.31 6.23
N GLN A 38 -9.00 1.56 5.87
CA GLN A 38 -9.34 2.72 6.69
C GLN A 38 -10.84 2.80 6.99
N ALA A 39 -11.68 2.51 5.99
CA ALA A 39 -13.14 2.48 6.18
C ALA A 39 -13.56 1.32 7.10
N TRP A 40 -12.92 0.16 6.99
CA TRP A 40 -13.15 -0.99 7.88
C TRP A 40 -12.75 -0.67 9.33
N TYR A 41 -11.56 -0.09 9.58
CA TYR A 41 -11.14 0.33 10.91
C TYR A 41 -12.10 1.35 11.53
N THR A 42 -12.58 2.31 10.72
CA THR A 42 -13.57 3.29 11.14
C THR A 42 -14.93 2.64 11.45
N ASP A 43 -15.33 1.64 10.66
CA ASP A 43 -16.58 0.90 10.90
C ASP A 43 -16.54 0.08 12.18
N ARG A 44 -15.38 -0.45 12.54
CA ARG A 44 -15.12 -1.27 13.72
C ARG A 44 -14.85 -0.48 14.99
N ALA A 45 -14.51 0.79 14.87
CA ALA A 45 -14.30 1.65 16.04
C ALA A 45 -15.59 1.73 16.88
N PRO A 46 -15.50 1.68 18.22
CA PRO A 46 -16.69 1.70 19.09
C PRO A 46 -17.51 3.00 19.00
N ASP A 47 -16.88 4.08 18.53
CA ASP A 47 -17.49 5.39 18.27
C ASP A 47 -17.81 5.63 16.78
N ALA A 48 -17.88 4.58 15.98
CA ALA A 48 -18.16 4.64 14.55
C ALA A 48 -19.45 5.42 14.16
N GLY A 49 -20.40 5.54 15.09
CA GLY A 49 -21.62 6.33 14.90
C GLY A 49 -21.39 7.83 14.80
N ASP A 50 -20.24 8.32 15.26
CA ASP A 50 -19.87 9.74 15.28
C ASP A 50 -18.91 10.11 14.13
N TRP A 51 -18.43 9.13 13.35
CA TRP A 51 -17.37 9.28 12.37
C TRP A 51 -17.74 8.77 10.97
N GLY A 52 -18.43 9.62 10.20
CA GLY A 52 -18.71 9.35 8.79
C GLY A 52 -17.57 9.78 7.88
N ILE A 53 -17.40 9.04 6.78
CA ILE A 53 -16.39 9.34 5.77
C ILE A 53 -17.06 9.87 4.51
N ALA A 54 -16.58 11.01 3.97
CA ALA A 54 -16.81 11.43 2.60
C ALA A 54 -15.59 11.06 1.75
N ALA A 55 -15.76 10.12 0.82
CA ALA A 55 -14.64 9.61 0.03
C ALA A 55 -14.74 10.04 -1.44
N PHE A 56 -13.60 10.44 -1.99
CA PHE A 56 -13.46 10.94 -3.34
C PHE A 56 -12.64 9.99 -4.21
N THR A 57 -13.11 9.69 -5.42
CA THR A 57 -12.33 8.93 -6.40
C THR A 57 -11.11 9.73 -6.88
N GLY A 58 -10.10 9.00 -7.39
CA GLY A 58 -8.91 9.65 -7.96
C GLY A 58 -9.15 10.21 -9.37
N ARG A 59 -9.88 9.47 -10.22
CA ARG A 59 -10.05 9.83 -11.65
C ARG A 59 -11.46 9.52 -12.16
N ARG A 60 -11.92 8.27 -12.08
CA ARG A 60 -13.20 7.80 -12.65
C ARG A 60 -14.31 7.91 -11.63
N GLY A 61 -15.54 8.22 -12.09
CA GLY A 61 -16.70 8.45 -11.22
C GLY A 61 -17.54 7.21 -10.95
N GLU A 62 -17.41 6.14 -11.73
CA GLU A 62 -18.35 5.00 -11.73
C GLU A 62 -18.51 4.34 -10.36
N LEU A 63 -17.39 4.20 -9.62
CA LEU A 63 -17.42 3.63 -8.27
C LEU A 63 -18.18 4.54 -7.29
N ALA A 64 -18.02 5.86 -7.40
CA ALA A 64 -18.75 6.81 -6.56
C ALA A 64 -20.25 6.79 -6.86
N GLU A 65 -20.64 6.69 -8.13
CA GLU A 65 -22.04 6.56 -8.56
C GLU A 65 -22.66 5.28 -7.97
N THR A 66 -21.98 4.15 -8.11
CA THR A 66 -22.43 2.85 -7.56
C THR A 66 -22.62 2.92 -6.04
N LEU A 67 -21.63 3.43 -5.31
CA LEU A 67 -21.70 3.55 -3.86
C LEU A 67 -22.74 4.56 -3.40
N THR A 68 -22.92 5.67 -4.13
CA THR A 68 -23.97 6.65 -3.84
C THR A 68 -25.36 6.02 -3.99
N ALA A 69 -25.55 5.22 -5.04
CA ALA A 69 -26.80 4.50 -5.26
C ALA A 69 -27.08 3.43 -4.18
N GLN A 70 -26.05 2.98 -3.46
CA GLN A 70 -26.12 2.06 -2.31
C GLN A 70 -26.05 2.80 -0.96
N GLU A 71 -26.24 4.13 -0.95
CA GLU A 71 -26.18 4.98 0.25
C GLU A 71 -24.87 4.84 1.03
N GLY A 72 -23.75 4.55 0.33
CA GLY A 72 -22.41 4.34 0.89
C GLY A 72 -22.16 2.94 1.46
N LEU A 73 -23.14 2.03 1.41
CA LEU A 73 -22.98 0.65 1.86
C LEU A 73 -22.24 -0.20 0.81
N TYR A 74 -21.48 -1.17 1.27
CA TYR A 74 -20.85 -2.20 0.44
C TYR A 74 -20.49 -3.41 1.29
N THR A 75 -20.35 -4.56 0.66
CA THR A 75 -19.98 -5.82 1.31
C THR A 75 -18.46 -6.02 1.28
N LEU A 76 -17.87 -6.25 2.44
CA LEU A 76 -16.52 -6.77 2.57
C LEU A 76 -16.55 -8.29 2.56
N ILE A 77 -15.79 -8.92 1.67
CA ILE A 77 -15.59 -10.35 1.56
C ILE A 77 -14.23 -10.70 2.17
N THR A 78 -14.21 -11.25 3.37
CA THR A 78 -12.97 -11.72 3.98
C THR A 78 -12.71 -13.16 3.58
N ARG A 79 -11.69 -13.38 2.75
CA ARG A 79 -11.28 -14.69 2.20
C ARG A 79 -10.32 -15.41 3.13
N ALA A 80 -10.85 -16.18 4.06
CA ALA A 80 -10.07 -17.08 4.90
C ALA A 80 -9.87 -18.44 4.22
N ALA A 81 -8.91 -19.22 4.68
CA ALA A 81 -8.63 -20.56 4.14
C ALA A 81 -9.85 -21.48 4.28
N GLU A 82 -10.61 -21.36 5.40
CA GLU A 82 -11.80 -22.12 5.72
C GLU A 82 -13.08 -21.67 4.98
N GLY A 83 -13.07 -20.49 4.36
CA GLY A 83 -14.22 -19.96 3.63
C GLY A 83 -14.31 -18.43 3.64
N ASP A 84 -15.30 -17.89 2.95
CA ASP A 84 -15.57 -16.46 2.86
C ASP A 84 -16.52 -16.01 3.97
N ARG A 85 -16.25 -14.84 4.53
CA ARG A 85 -17.17 -14.13 5.43
C ARG A 85 -17.60 -12.84 4.76
N PHE A 86 -18.90 -12.56 4.83
CA PHE A 86 -19.53 -11.41 4.20
C PHE A 86 -20.03 -10.44 5.28
N GLU A 87 -19.67 -9.18 5.15
CA GLU A 87 -19.99 -8.15 6.12
C GLU A 87 -20.33 -6.84 5.42
N VAL A 88 -21.48 -6.23 5.75
CA VAL A 88 -21.85 -4.92 5.21
C VAL A 88 -21.20 -3.82 6.03
N LEU A 89 -20.41 -2.97 5.39
CA LEU A 89 -19.76 -1.82 6.00
C LEU A 89 -20.59 -0.55 5.80
N SER A 90 -20.57 0.33 6.80
CA SER A 90 -21.46 1.49 6.93
C SER A 90 -20.73 2.82 7.17
N SER A 91 -19.41 2.80 7.36
CA SER A 91 -18.60 4.00 7.69
C SER A 91 -18.54 5.05 6.58
N LEU A 92 -18.78 4.64 5.32
CA LEU A 92 -18.83 5.55 4.18
C LEU A 92 -20.20 6.26 4.15
N SER A 93 -20.23 7.54 4.54
CA SER A 93 -21.46 8.35 4.55
C SER A 93 -21.75 8.98 3.20
N ARG A 94 -20.72 9.32 2.42
CA ARG A 94 -20.83 9.93 1.08
C ARG A 94 -19.71 9.42 0.17
N ALA A 95 -20.05 9.20 -1.10
CA ALA A 95 -19.08 8.89 -2.15
C ALA A 95 -19.19 9.94 -3.25
N HIS A 96 -18.05 10.45 -3.70
CA HIS A 96 -17.94 11.54 -4.66
C HIS A 96 -17.00 11.19 -5.80
N ALA A 97 -17.37 11.61 -7.00
CA ALA A 97 -16.45 11.60 -8.13
C ALA A 97 -15.35 12.66 -7.95
N ALA A 98 -14.19 12.45 -8.58
CA ALA A 98 -13.09 13.41 -8.56
C ALA A 98 -13.48 14.80 -9.08
N ALA A 99 -14.46 14.86 -9.97
CA ALA A 99 -14.97 16.11 -10.58
C ALA A 99 -15.86 16.94 -9.63
N GLU A 100 -16.35 16.36 -8.54
CA GLU A 100 -17.17 17.07 -7.55
C GLU A 100 -16.30 17.97 -6.65
N HIS A 101 -15.60 18.91 -7.26
CA HIS A 101 -14.62 19.77 -6.61
C HIS A 101 -15.24 20.71 -5.58
N GLU A 102 -16.43 21.22 -5.83
CA GLU A 102 -17.17 22.08 -4.87
C GLU A 102 -17.44 21.31 -3.56
N ALA A 103 -17.84 20.05 -3.64
CA ALA A 103 -18.03 19.22 -2.47
C ALA A 103 -16.71 19.01 -1.70
N TRP A 104 -15.58 18.80 -2.44
CA TRP A 104 -14.24 18.71 -1.85
C TRP A 104 -13.90 19.96 -1.05
N LEU A 105 -14.00 21.14 -1.66
CA LEU A 105 -13.72 22.42 -0.99
C LEU A 105 -14.67 22.67 0.18
N GLY A 106 -15.95 22.30 0.04
CA GLY A 106 -16.97 22.44 1.09
C GLY A 106 -16.65 21.62 2.34
N TYR A 107 -16.17 20.38 2.20
CA TYR A 107 -15.74 19.58 3.35
C TYR A 107 -14.51 20.17 4.04
N PHE A 108 -13.53 20.64 3.30
CA PHE A 108 -12.38 21.30 3.92
C PHE A 108 -12.75 22.60 4.62
N ALA A 109 -13.74 23.34 4.13
CA ALA A 109 -14.25 24.54 4.78
C ALA A 109 -15.11 24.26 6.02
N SER A 110 -15.46 23.00 6.30
CA SER A 110 -16.22 22.63 7.49
C SER A 110 -15.30 22.43 8.70
N PRO A 111 -15.60 23.05 9.85
CA PRO A 111 -14.87 22.81 11.09
C PRO A 111 -15.09 21.40 11.66
N ASP A 112 -16.16 20.70 11.23
CA ASP A 112 -16.45 19.34 11.67
C ASP A 112 -15.47 18.30 11.11
N VAL A 113 -14.82 18.60 9.97
CA VAL A 113 -13.82 17.69 9.39
C VAL A 113 -12.53 17.75 10.18
N ALA A 114 -12.20 16.64 10.81
CA ALA A 114 -11.06 16.47 11.71
C ALA A 114 -9.79 15.94 11.00
N ALA A 115 -9.97 15.01 10.05
CA ALA A 115 -8.83 14.41 9.36
C ALA A 115 -9.14 14.03 7.90
N VAL A 116 -8.08 13.97 7.10
CA VAL A 116 -8.12 13.58 5.68
C VAL A 116 -7.21 12.39 5.47
N THR A 117 -7.76 11.22 5.20
CA THR A 117 -6.99 10.03 4.82
C THR A 117 -6.73 10.00 3.32
N ILE A 118 -5.57 9.46 2.92
CA ILE A 118 -5.11 9.51 1.53
C ILE A 118 -4.61 8.13 1.12
N THR A 119 -5.15 7.57 0.03
CA THR A 119 -4.62 6.35 -0.61
C THR A 119 -4.39 6.61 -2.09
N VAL A 120 -3.31 7.28 -2.39
CA VAL A 120 -2.83 7.48 -3.75
C VAL A 120 -1.67 6.53 -4.03
N THR A 121 -1.40 6.25 -5.31
CA THR A 121 -0.21 5.47 -5.67
C THR A 121 1.04 6.30 -5.40
N GLU A 122 2.20 5.63 -5.25
CA GLU A 122 3.51 6.29 -5.09
C GLU A 122 3.76 7.34 -6.17
N ALA A 123 3.41 7.02 -7.43
CA ALA A 123 3.47 7.98 -8.55
C ALA A 123 2.49 9.16 -8.41
N GLY A 124 1.44 9.04 -7.60
CA GLY A 124 0.44 10.09 -7.39
C GLY A 124 0.95 11.28 -6.57
N TYR A 125 2.07 11.11 -5.86
CA TYR A 125 2.75 12.21 -5.17
C TYR A 125 3.57 13.11 -6.10
N LEU A 126 3.82 12.67 -7.35
CA LEU A 126 4.55 13.44 -8.38
C LEU A 126 5.91 13.93 -7.91
N ARG A 127 6.69 13.03 -7.30
CA ARG A 127 8.00 13.36 -6.72
C ARG A 127 9.08 13.48 -7.79
N GLY A 128 9.93 14.46 -7.62
CA GLY A 128 11.19 14.61 -8.35
C GLY A 128 12.33 13.78 -7.75
N GLY A 129 13.49 13.81 -8.39
CA GLY A 129 14.67 13.08 -7.95
C GLY A 129 15.24 13.53 -6.60
N ASP A 130 14.92 14.73 -6.15
CA ASP A 130 15.28 15.29 -4.85
C ASP A 130 14.30 14.89 -3.72
N GLY A 131 13.24 14.15 -4.06
CA GLY A 131 12.20 13.68 -3.15
C GLY A 131 11.08 14.69 -2.86
N GLY A 132 11.17 15.96 -3.33
CA GLY A 132 10.11 16.95 -3.31
C GLY A 132 9.16 16.84 -4.50
N LEU A 133 8.27 17.82 -4.66
CA LEU A 133 7.36 17.90 -5.80
C LEU A 133 8.16 18.13 -7.11
N ASP A 134 7.92 17.32 -8.12
CA ASP A 134 8.46 17.51 -9.46
C ASP A 134 7.75 18.70 -10.14
N ARG A 135 8.35 19.86 -10.04
CA ARG A 135 7.80 21.15 -10.50
C ARG A 135 7.76 21.27 -12.03
N ASP A 136 8.53 20.43 -12.73
CA ASP A 136 8.64 20.48 -14.20
C ASP A 136 7.55 19.64 -14.89
N ARG A 137 6.79 18.87 -14.14
CA ARG A 137 5.68 18.10 -14.70
C ARG A 137 4.58 19.02 -15.25
N PRO A 138 4.13 18.78 -16.50
CA PRO A 138 3.07 19.60 -17.11
C PRO A 138 1.78 19.65 -16.30
N GLU A 139 1.39 18.52 -15.68
CA GLU A 139 0.19 18.45 -14.84
C GLU A 139 0.32 19.28 -13.54
N VAL A 140 1.51 19.37 -12.96
CA VAL A 140 1.78 20.22 -11.79
C VAL A 140 1.72 21.69 -12.18
N GLN A 141 2.39 22.07 -13.29
CA GLN A 141 2.37 23.45 -13.79
C GLN A 141 0.96 23.94 -14.13
N ALA A 142 0.15 23.07 -14.76
CA ALA A 142 -1.23 23.39 -15.09
C ALA A 142 -2.10 23.62 -13.84
N ASP A 143 -1.96 22.77 -12.80
CA ASP A 143 -2.70 22.93 -11.56
C ASP A 143 -2.25 24.16 -10.76
N VAL A 144 -0.94 24.46 -10.72
CA VAL A 144 -0.39 25.64 -10.06
C VAL A 144 -0.93 26.92 -10.73
N GLU A 145 -0.91 26.99 -12.07
CA GLU A 145 -1.41 28.13 -12.80
C GLU A 145 -2.90 28.34 -12.58
N ALA A 146 -3.70 27.25 -12.61
CA ALA A 146 -5.13 27.31 -12.33
C ALA A 146 -5.41 27.88 -10.93
N LEU A 147 -4.72 27.37 -9.89
CA LEU A 147 -4.93 27.82 -8.51
C LEU A 147 -4.46 29.25 -8.24
N ARG A 148 -3.45 29.74 -8.98
CA ARG A 148 -3.00 31.14 -8.90
C ARG A 148 -4.05 32.10 -9.48
N GLN A 149 -4.75 31.68 -10.54
CA GLN A 149 -5.81 32.48 -11.17
C GLN A 149 -7.10 32.44 -10.36
N ASP A 150 -7.49 31.24 -9.91
CA ASP A 150 -8.68 31.01 -9.10
C ASP A 150 -8.41 29.95 -8.02
N PRO A 151 -8.34 30.33 -6.73
CA PRO A 151 -8.13 29.39 -5.64
C PRO A 151 -9.22 28.32 -5.48
N THR A 152 -10.30 28.39 -6.26
CA THR A 152 -11.39 27.41 -6.30
C THR A 152 -11.38 26.59 -7.59
N ALA A 153 -10.39 26.79 -8.48
CA ALA A 153 -10.28 26.07 -9.74
C ALA A 153 -10.22 24.56 -9.55
N LEU A 154 -10.87 23.84 -10.46
CA LEU A 154 -10.77 22.38 -10.52
C LEU A 154 -9.33 21.94 -10.88
N VAL A 155 -8.68 21.22 -9.99
CA VAL A 155 -7.35 20.67 -10.17
C VAL A 155 -7.37 19.14 -10.17
N ARG A 156 -6.35 18.53 -10.74
CA ARG A 156 -6.34 17.08 -11.04
C ARG A 156 -5.38 16.28 -10.17
N THR A 157 -4.22 16.83 -9.82
CA THR A 157 -3.20 16.11 -9.06
C THR A 157 -3.57 16.02 -7.58
N ALA A 158 -3.16 14.95 -6.92
CA ALA A 158 -3.45 14.78 -5.50
C ALA A 158 -2.84 15.91 -4.64
N PRO A 159 -1.57 16.33 -4.84
CA PRO A 159 -1.01 17.47 -4.11
C PRO A 159 -1.81 18.76 -4.32
N ALA A 160 -2.24 19.05 -5.56
CA ALA A 160 -3.01 20.26 -5.86
C ALA A 160 -4.42 20.22 -5.25
N ARG A 161 -5.09 19.07 -5.27
CA ARG A 161 -6.39 18.90 -4.60
C ARG A 161 -6.28 19.14 -3.09
N LEU A 162 -5.25 18.60 -2.45
CA LEU A 162 -5.00 18.83 -1.03
C LEU A 162 -4.73 20.31 -0.75
N ALA A 163 -3.86 20.96 -1.51
CA ALA A 163 -3.56 22.38 -1.35
C ALA A 163 -4.81 23.27 -1.57
N ALA A 164 -5.64 22.98 -2.58
CA ALA A 164 -6.90 23.68 -2.81
C ALA A 164 -7.89 23.52 -1.64
N GLY A 165 -8.00 22.31 -1.09
CA GLY A 165 -8.80 22.03 0.10
C GLY A 165 -8.29 22.81 1.31
N LEU A 166 -6.98 22.79 1.57
CA LEU A 166 -6.36 23.52 2.68
C LEU A 166 -6.51 25.03 2.51
N ALA A 167 -6.44 25.56 1.28
CA ALA A 167 -6.73 26.97 1.00
C ALA A 167 -8.20 27.33 1.30
N ALA A 168 -9.14 26.43 0.98
CA ALA A 168 -10.56 26.62 1.33
C ALA A 168 -10.76 26.62 2.85
N ARG A 169 -10.08 25.71 3.58
CA ARG A 169 -10.11 25.63 5.04
C ARG A 169 -9.59 26.90 5.71
N ARG A 170 -8.44 27.40 5.24
CA ARG A 170 -7.86 28.67 5.71
C ARG A 170 -8.81 29.84 5.50
N ARG A 171 -9.43 29.95 4.31
CA ARG A 171 -10.40 31.03 4.01
C ARG A 171 -11.65 30.98 4.89
N ALA A 172 -12.10 29.77 5.26
CA ALA A 172 -13.27 29.56 6.11
C ALA A 172 -12.94 29.66 7.61
N ASP A 173 -11.68 29.83 8.00
CA ASP A 173 -11.23 29.78 9.40
C ASP A 173 -11.73 28.52 10.13
N ALA A 174 -11.70 27.37 9.46
CA ALA A 174 -12.28 26.11 9.94
C ALA A 174 -11.37 25.36 10.95
N GLY A 175 -10.30 25.99 11.40
CA GLY A 175 -9.38 25.44 12.41
C GLY A 175 -8.38 24.40 11.84
N PRO A 176 -7.64 23.72 12.71
CA PRO A 176 -6.61 22.77 12.28
C PRO A 176 -7.19 21.48 11.70
N VAL A 177 -6.37 20.75 10.93
CA VAL A 177 -6.74 19.47 10.32
C VAL A 177 -5.54 18.53 10.28
N THR A 178 -5.81 17.22 10.27
CA THR A 178 -4.75 16.20 10.16
C THR A 178 -4.80 15.52 8.80
N LEU A 179 -3.67 15.47 8.08
CA LEU A 179 -3.49 14.66 6.88
C LEU A 179 -2.88 13.30 7.24
N VAL A 180 -3.48 12.23 6.76
CA VAL A 180 -3.13 10.84 7.10
C VAL A 180 -2.90 10.06 5.81
N PRO A 181 -1.70 10.14 5.20
CA PRO A 181 -1.36 9.29 4.06
C PRO A 181 -1.34 7.82 4.50
N CYS A 182 -1.95 6.97 3.69
CA CYS A 182 -2.14 5.53 3.94
C CYS A 182 -1.71 4.71 2.71
N ASP A 183 -0.66 5.15 2.06
CA ASP A 183 -0.01 4.46 0.94
C ASP A 183 1.15 3.59 1.41
N ASN A 184 1.81 2.94 0.46
CA ASN A 184 2.88 1.98 0.75
C ASN A 184 4.30 2.59 0.68
N LEU A 185 4.43 3.92 0.75
CA LEU A 185 5.72 4.58 0.83
C LEU A 185 6.25 4.58 2.27
N PRO A 186 7.52 4.26 2.50
CA PRO A 186 8.16 4.56 3.77
C PRO A 186 8.11 6.06 4.07
N HIS A 187 7.92 6.41 5.35
CA HIS A 187 7.84 7.80 5.80
C HIS A 187 6.83 8.65 5.03
N ASN A 188 5.69 8.05 4.68
CA ASN A 188 4.66 8.68 3.83
C ASN A 188 4.14 10.01 4.37
N GLY A 189 4.13 10.20 5.70
CA GLY A 189 3.80 11.49 6.32
C GLY A 189 4.75 12.62 5.92
N GLU A 190 6.06 12.36 5.93
CA GLU A 190 7.08 13.32 5.49
C GLU A 190 6.98 13.61 4.00
N VAL A 191 6.74 12.57 3.19
CA VAL A 191 6.52 12.71 1.74
C VAL A 191 5.32 13.61 1.47
N ALA A 192 4.17 13.34 2.09
CA ALA A 192 2.96 14.14 1.92
C ALA A 192 3.18 15.59 2.39
N THR A 193 3.84 15.77 3.55
CA THR A 193 4.20 17.10 4.05
C THR A 193 4.97 17.88 2.99
N ARG A 194 6.04 17.30 2.47
CA ARG A 194 6.93 17.97 1.54
C ARG A 194 6.25 18.34 0.23
N VAL A 195 5.57 17.38 -0.42
CA VAL A 195 4.97 17.64 -1.74
C VAL A 195 3.77 18.60 -1.67
N VAL A 196 2.96 18.53 -0.60
CA VAL A 196 1.83 19.46 -0.44
C VAL A 196 2.31 20.86 -0.07
N HIS A 197 3.36 20.98 0.76
CA HIS A 197 3.99 22.26 1.09
C HIS A 197 4.66 22.89 -0.13
N ASP A 198 5.45 22.12 -0.90
CA ASP A 198 6.09 22.60 -2.13
C ASP A 198 5.04 23.17 -3.12
N LEU A 199 3.91 22.50 -3.26
CA LEU A 199 2.84 22.98 -4.14
C LEU A 199 2.16 24.23 -3.55
N ALA A 200 1.89 24.26 -2.25
CA ALA A 200 1.30 25.41 -1.59
C ALA A 200 2.21 26.65 -1.73
N GLU A 201 3.52 26.50 -1.60
CA GLU A 201 4.49 27.57 -1.79
C GLU A 201 4.48 28.12 -3.21
N LEU A 202 4.33 27.25 -4.21
CA LEU A 202 4.20 27.67 -5.61
C LEU A 202 2.92 28.45 -5.88
N VAL A 203 1.82 28.14 -5.20
CA VAL A 203 0.50 28.79 -5.40
C VAL A 203 0.38 30.07 -4.56
N ASP A 204 0.61 29.95 -3.24
CA ASP A 204 0.48 31.03 -2.25
C ASP A 204 1.43 30.77 -1.05
N PRO A 205 2.57 31.48 -0.94
CA PRO A 205 3.49 31.33 0.21
C PRO A 205 2.79 31.56 1.58
N GLY A 206 1.74 32.36 1.63
CA GLY A 206 0.96 32.56 2.85
C GLY A 206 0.16 31.32 3.24
N LEU A 207 -0.24 30.48 2.28
CA LEU A 207 -0.84 29.18 2.57
C LEU A 207 0.18 28.22 3.19
N ALA A 208 1.38 28.13 2.63
CA ALA A 208 2.46 27.32 3.18
C ALA A 208 2.81 27.71 4.63
N GLY A 209 2.88 29.01 4.93
CA GLY A 209 3.07 29.50 6.29
C GLY A 209 1.95 29.12 7.26
N TRP A 210 0.68 29.21 6.82
CA TRP A 210 -0.47 28.79 7.63
C TRP A 210 -0.48 27.28 7.89
N MET A 211 -0.07 26.47 6.89
CA MET A 211 -0.02 25.01 7.02
C MET A 211 0.93 24.56 8.12
N ALA A 212 2.06 25.27 8.33
CA ALA A 212 3.03 24.93 9.37
C ALA A 212 2.41 24.89 10.80
N ASP A 213 1.44 25.75 11.06
CA ASP A 213 0.79 25.88 12.39
C ASP A 213 -0.56 25.13 12.46
N SER A 214 -1.19 24.86 11.31
CA SER A 214 -2.59 24.42 11.28
C SER A 214 -2.80 23.01 10.69
N VAL A 215 -1.79 22.41 10.08
CA VAL A 215 -1.88 21.09 9.46
C VAL A 215 -0.93 20.11 10.13
N ALA A 216 -1.49 19.12 10.79
CA ALA A 216 -0.73 17.99 11.30
C ALA A 216 -0.60 16.90 10.21
N TYR A 217 0.52 16.18 10.21
CA TYR A 217 0.76 15.04 9.34
C TYR A 217 1.04 13.81 10.19
N VAL A 218 0.39 12.71 9.84
CA VAL A 218 0.58 11.41 10.49
C VAL A 218 1.28 10.50 9.51
N THR A 219 2.37 9.89 9.92
CA THR A 219 3.02 8.80 9.15
C THR A 219 2.31 7.50 9.45
N THR A 220 2.04 6.69 8.43
CA THR A 220 1.38 5.40 8.61
C THR A 220 2.10 4.25 7.93
N MET A 221 2.01 3.07 8.53
CA MET A 221 2.29 1.80 7.89
C MET A 221 0.99 1.01 7.79
N VAL A 222 0.64 0.61 6.59
CA VAL A 222 -0.58 -0.14 6.28
C VAL A 222 -0.24 -1.50 5.68
N ASP A 223 -0.97 -2.53 6.07
CA ASP A 223 -0.81 -3.87 5.50
C ASP A 223 -2.15 -4.61 5.49
N ARG A 224 -2.63 -4.91 4.30
CA ARG A 224 -3.76 -5.81 4.00
C ARG A 224 -3.78 -6.12 2.51
N ILE A 225 -3.84 -7.37 2.13
CA ILE A 225 -4.00 -7.75 0.73
C ILE A 225 -5.45 -7.53 0.30
N THR A 226 -5.63 -6.72 -0.74
CA THR A 226 -6.95 -6.39 -1.28
C THR A 226 -6.91 -6.53 -2.80
N PRO A 227 -7.26 -7.69 -3.34
CA PRO A 227 -7.25 -7.94 -4.77
C PRO A 227 -8.32 -7.09 -5.49
N ARG A 228 -8.21 -7.03 -6.82
CA ARG A 228 -9.22 -6.38 -7.65
C ARG A 228 -10.53 -7.17 -7.55
N THR A 229 -11.64 -6.47 -7.35
CA THR A 229 -13.00 -7.05 -7.40
C THR A 229 -13.28 -7.65 -8.77
N THR A 230 -13.91 -8.81 -8.78
CA THR A 230 -14.30 -9.58 -9.97
C THR A 230 -15.82 -9.73 -10.04
N GLU A 231 -16.34 -10.16 -11.20
CA GLU A 231 -17.76 -10.49 -11.34
C GLU A 231 -18.16 -11.70 -10.45
N ASP A 232 -17.22 -12.61 -10.19
CA ASP A 232 -17.43 -13.73 -9.27
C ASP A 232 -17.66 -13.25 -7.83
N ASP A 233 -16.97 -12.17 -7.42
CA ASP A 233 -17.20 -11.55 -6.12
C ASP A 233 -18.61 -11.00 -5.98
N VAL A 234 -19.09 -10.32 -7.02
CA VAL A 234 -20.46 -9.78 -7.06
C VAL A 234 -21.49 -10.91 -6.95
N ARG A 235 -21.29 -11.99 -7.72
CA ARG A 235 -22.18 -13.17 -7.65
C ARG A 235 -22.14 -13.85 -6.28
N ALA A 236 -20.95 -14.03 -5.72
CA ALA A 236 -20.79 -14.65 -4.40
C ALA A 236 -21.52 -13.87 -3.29
N VAL A 237 -21.50 -12.54 -3.34
CA VAL A 237 -22.27 -11.71 -2.39
C VAL A 237 -23.77 -11.93 -2.58
N ALA A 238 -24.26 -11.90 -3.81
CA ALA A 238 -25.68 -12.09 -4.09
C ALA A 238 -26.18 -13.47 -3.64
N GLU A 239 -25.39 -14.52 -3.90
CA GLU A 239 -25.71 -15.90 -3.48
C GLU A 239 -25.69 -16.06 -1.95
N ALA A 240 -24.70 -15.49 -1.27
CA ALA A 240 -24.52 -15.65 0.16
C ALA A 240 -25.49 -14.78 0.99
N THR A 241 -25.81 -13.58 0.53
CA THR A 241 -26.55 -12.58 1.31
C THR A 241 -27.97 -12.33 0.79
N GLY A 242 -28.25 -12.68 -0.45
CA GLY A 242 -29.50 -12.31 -1.14
C GLY A 242 -29.57 -10.82 -1.52
N LEU A 243 -28.44 -10.09 -1.47
CA LEU A 243 -28.36 -8.66 -1.73
C LEU A 243 -27.57 -8.37 -3.00
N GLU A 244 -28.05 -7.43 -3.79
CA GLU A 244 -27.32 -6.91 -4.94
C GLU A 244 -26.35 -5.81 -4.50
N ASP A 245 -25.06 -6.10 -4.58
CA ASP A 245 -23.97 -5.17 -4.31
C ASP A 245 -23.11 -4.99 -5.57
N GLY A 246 -23.16 -3.80 -6.17
CA GLY A 246 -22.35 -3.45 -7.35
C GLY A 246 -20.91 -3.10 -7.02
N ALA A 247 -20.54 -3.02 -5.75
CA ALA A 247 -19.21 -2.58 -5.32
C ALA A 247 -18.65 -3.40 -4.14
N PRO A 248 -18.73 -4.74 -4.11
CA PRO A 248 -18.13 -5.50 -3.03
C PRO A 248 -16.61 -5.39 -3.05
N VAL A 249 -15.96 -5.71 -1.94
CA VAL A 249 -14.49 -5.71 -1.83
C VAL A 249 -14.01 -7.00 -1.19
N ALA A 250 -13.15 -7.73 -1.89
CA ALA A 250 -12.47 -8.89 -1.35
C ALA A 250 -11.17 -8.49 -0.62
N THR A 251 -10.88 -9.17 0.48
CA THR A 251 -9.67 -8.98 1.27
C THR A 251 -9.29 -10.25 2.03
N GLU A 252 -8.08 -10.24 2.60
CA GLU A 252 -7.62 -11.28 3.53
C GLU A 252 -8.07 -11.02 4.97
N PRO A 253 -8.00 -12.03 5.87
CA PRO A 253 -8.27 -11.84 7.30
C PRO A 253 -7.28 -10.91 7.99
N PHE A 254 -6.00 -10.97 7.61
CA PHE A 254 -4.95 -10.14 8.20
C PHE A 254 -5.15 -8.66 7.87
N HIS A 255 -4.88 -7.81 8.83
CA HIS A 255 -4.86 -6.36 8.68
C HIS A 255 -3.89 -5.76 9.70
N GLU A 256 -3.18 -4.73 9.31
CA GLU A 256 -2.33 -3.96 10.22
C GLU A 256 -2.34 -2.49 9.81
N TRP A 257 -2.51 -1.63 10.79
CA TRP A 257 -2.42 -0.18 10.64
C TRP A 257 -1.64 0.38 11.81
N VAL A 258 -0.45 0.91 11.53
CA VAL A 258 0.40 1.60 12.50
C VAL A 258 0.42 3.07 12.16
N LEU A 259 0.26 3.93 13.16
CA LEU A 259 0.18 5.38 13.00
C LEU A 259 1.15 6.05 13.98
N SER A 260 1.86 7.06 13.49
CA SER A 260 2.74 7.92 14.29
C SER A 260 2.47 9.39 13.96
N GLY A 261 2.17 10.18 14.98
CA GLY A 261 1.85 11.60 14.87
C GLY A 261 0.63 12.00 15.69
N SER A 262 0.29 13.29 15.61
CA SER A 262 -0.78 13.90 16.42
C SER A 262 -2.02 14.21 15.58
N PHE A 263 -3.20 14.08 16.18
CA PHE A 263 -4.48 14.40 15.57
C PHE A 263 -5.06 15.66 16.22
N THR A 264 -5.03 16.76 15.49
CA THR A 264 -5.42 18.09 16.01
C THR A 264 -6.93 18.28 16.14
N GLY A 265 -7.73 17.60 15.30
CA GLY A 265 -9.21 17.67 15.31
C GLY A 265 -9.87 16.45 15.96
N GLY A 266 -9.09 15.57 16.59
CA GLY A 266 -9.56 14.27 17.07
C GLY A 266 -9.61 13.22 15.97
N ARG A 267 -9.95 12.00 16.34
CA ARG A 267 -10.03 10.82 15.45
C ARG A 267 -10.95 9.76 16.06
N PRO A 268 -11.42 8.77 15.26
CA PRO A 268 -12.06 7.57 15.81
C PRO A 268 -11.12 6.80 16.74
N ARG A 269 -11.68 6.01 17.63
CA ARG A 269 -10.92 5.10 18.51
C ARG A 269 -10.43 3.88 17.75
N TRP A 270 -9.60 4.11 16.72
CA TRP A 270 -9.05 3.06 15.84
C TRP A 270 -8.20 2.04 16.59
N GLU A 271 -7.58 2.42 17.71
CA GLU A 271 -6.85 1.50 18.58
C GLU A 271 -7.73 0.39 19.13
N GLU A 272 -9.00 0.66 19.40
CA GLU A 272 -9.94 -0.36 19.86
C GLU A 272 -10.45 -1.26 18.70
N ALA A 273 -10.20 -0.85 17.45
CA ALA A 273 -10.39 -1.67 16.27
C ALA A 273 -9.10 -2.43 15.85
N GLY A 274 -8.01 -2.30 16.64
CA GLY A 274 -6.74 -3.00 16.42
C GLY A 274 -5.65 -2.20 15.71
N ALA A 275 -5.82 -0.88 15.48
CA ALA A 275 -4.73 -0.04 14.99
C ALA A 275 -3.70 0.22 16.11
N THR A 276 -2.43 0.31 15.73
CA THR A 276 -1.33 0.59 16.66
C THR A 276 -0.91 2.06 16.55
N PHE A 277 -0.83 2.75 17.68
CA PHE A 277 -0.26 4.10 17.77
C PHE A 277 1.12 4.03 18.41
N THR A 278 2.11 4.69 17.79
CA THR A 278 3.50 4.66 18.24
C THR A 278 4.17 6.03 18.06
N GLU A 279 5.21 6.31 18.83
CA GLU A 279 6.07 7.47 18.60
C GLU A 279 7.10 7.22 17.50
N ASP A 280 7.54 5.95 17.33
CA ASP A 280 8.48 5.53 16.30
C ASP A 280 7.87 4.43 15.42
N ILE A 281 7.64 4.75 14.14
CA ILE A 281 7.04 3.83 13.17
C ILE A 281 8.09 3.00 12.42
N ALA A 282 9.35 3.45 12.38
CA ALA A 282 10.39 2.83 11.55
C ALA A 282 10.60 1.33 11.83
N PRO A 283 10.54 0.84 13.08
CA PRO A 283 10.60 -0.60 13.34
C PRO A 283 9.50 -1.42 12.66
N PHE A 284 8.28 -0.89 12.57
CA PHE A 284 7.14 -1.55 11.94
C PHE A 284 7.27 -1.55 10.42
N GLU A 285 7.75 -0.43 9.84
CA GLU A 285 8.08 -0.35 8.41
C GLU A 285 9.18 -1.35 8.04
N ASP A 286 10.28 -1.40 8.80
CA ASP A 286 11.38 -2.35 8.61
C ASP A 286 10.90 -3.80 8.73
N ARG A 287 10.08 -4.14 9.73
CA ARG A 287 9.53 -5.49 9.89
C ARG A 287 8.72 -5.90 8.67
N LYS A 288 7.83 -5.03 8.19
CA LYS A 288 7.04 -5.28 6.98
C LYS A 288 7.93 -5.40 5.75
N LEU A 289 8.86 -4.45 5.54
CA LEU A 289 9.73 -4.44 4.37
C LEU A 289 10.62 -5.67 4.30
N TRP A 290 11.17 -6.12 5.42
CA TRP A 290 12.13 -7.23 5.40
C TRP A 290 11.43 -8.58 5.50
N LEU A 291 10.50 -8.78 6.44
CA LEU A 291 9.88 -10.10 6.60
C LEU A 291 8.82 -10.36 5.53
N LEU A 292 7.83 -9.47 5.38
CA LEU A 292 6.78 -9.66 4.38
C LEU A 292 7.29 -9.44 2.96
N ASN A 293 7.80 -8.24 2.67
CA ASN A 293 8.12 -7.86 1.30
C ASN A 293 9.43 -8.51 0.80
N GLY A 294 10.41 -8.72 1.68
CA GLY A 294 11.63 -9.48 1.40
C GLY A 294 11.33 -10.95 1.17
N GLY A 295 10.47 -11.55 2.01
CA GLY A 295 9.95 -12.92 1.80
C GLY A 295 9.20 -13.08 0.48
N HIS A 296 8.34 -12.14 0.14
CA HIS A 296 7.69 -12.09 -1.17
C HIS A 296 8.70 -12.02 -2.33
N SER A 297 9.78 -11.23 -2.21
CA SER A 297 10.81 -11.15 -3.24
C SER A 297 11.55 -12.47 -3.40
N LEU A 298 11.89 -13.15 -2.30
CA LEU A 298 12.47 -14.50 -2.35
C LEU A 298 11.56 -15.46 -3.10
N LEU A 299 10.30 -15.57 -2.68
CA LEU A 299 9.34 -16.51 -3.29
C LEU A 299 9.08 -16.17 -4.76
N ALA A 300 9.03 -14.87 -5.10
CA ALA A 300 8.79 -14.45 -6.48
C ALA A 300 9.90 -14.88 -7.44
N TYR A 301 11.16 -14.75 -7.05
CA TYR A 301 12.28 -15.12 -7.91
C TYR A 301 12.61 -16.61 -7.80
N ALA A 302 12.81 -17.13 -6.60
CA ALA A 302 13.19 -18.53 -6.40
C ALA A 302 12.02 -19.49 -6.68
N GLY A 303 10.80 -19.15 -6.27
CA GLY A 303 9.62 -19.97 -6.50
C GLY A 303 9.24 -20.05 -7.98
N SER A 304 9.27 -18.91 -8.70
CA SER A 304 8.98 -18.91 -10.14
C SER A 304 10.04 -19.67 -10.95
N ALA A 305 11.32 -19.58 -10.59
CA ALA A 305 12.38 -20.39 -11.18
C ALA A 305 12.21 -21.90 -10.91
N ARG A 306 11.42 -22.29 -9.94
CA ARG A 306 11.02 -23.67 -9.64
C ARG A 306 9.69 -24.10 -10.28
N GLY A 307 9.06 -23.19 -11.06
CA GLY A 307 7.84 -23.46 -11.82
C GLY A 307 6.54 -23.16 -11.09
N HIS A 308 6.58 -22.51 -9.93
CA HIS A 308 5.37 -22.08 -9.22
C HIS A 308 4.81 -20.79 -9.81
N GLU A 309 3.48 -20.62 -9.76
CA GLU A 309 2.79 -19.42 -10.25
C GLU A 309 2.33 -18.49 -9.11
N THR A 310 2.05 -19.05 -7.94
CA THR A 310 1.49 -18.30 -6.81
C THR A 310 2.36 -18.41 -5.58
N VAL A 311 2.18 -17.47 -4.63
CA VAL A 311 2.84 -17.49 -3.33
C VAL A 311 2.48 -18.75 -2.55
N ALA A 312 1.22 -19.19 -2.61
CA ALA A 312 0.75 -20.38 -1.91
C ALA A 312 1.43 -21.66 -2.42
N GLU A 313 1.59 -21.81 -3.74
CA GLU A 313 2.35 -22.92 -4.33
C GLU A 313 3.83 -22.86 -3.93
N ALA A 314 4.45 -21.69 -4.00
CA ALA A 314 5.85 -21.53 -3.64
C ALA A 314 6.12 -21.84 -2.16
N VAL A 315 5.26 -21.40 -1.24
CA VAL A 315 5.44 -21.66 0.20
C VAL A 315 5.12 -23.12 0.58
N ALA A 316 4.37 -23.85 -0.25
CA ALA A 316 4.13 -25.27 -0.10
C ALA A 316 5.32 -26.14 -0.56
N ASP A 317 6.27 -25.60 -1.31
CA ASP A 317 7.51 -26.24 -1.68
C ASP A 317 8.51 -26.18 -0.52
N ASP A 318 8.95 -27.35 -0.04
CA ASP A 318 9.82 -27.48 1.13
C ASP A 318 11.11 -26.64 1.02
N ALA A 319 11.73 -26.60 -0.16
CA ALA A 319 12.96 -25.82 -0.35
C ALA A 319 12.70 -24.31 -0.32
N CYS A 320 11.63 -23.84 -0.94
CA CYS A 320 11.24 -22.43 -0.87
C CYS A 320 10.88 -22.04 0.58
N ARG A 321 10.21 -22.94 1.29
CA ARG A 321 9.87 -22.77 2.70
C ARG A 321 11.09 -22.66 3.59
N GLU A 322 12.06 -23.56 3.44
CA GLU A 322 13.33 -23.53 4.17
C GLU A 322 14.10 -22.23 3.89
N TRP A 323 14.19 -21.80 2.63
CA TRP A 323 14.83 -20.55 2.25
C TRP A 323 14.14 -19.30 2.82
N LEU A 324 12.82 -19.34 2.92
CA LEU A 324 12.04 -18.26 3.53
C LEU A 324 12.32 -18.15 5.04
N GLU A 325 12.38 -19.27 5.74
CA GLU A 325 12.72 -19.30 7.18
C GLU A 325 14.16 -18.80 7.41
N GLU A 326 15.13 -19.24 6.59
CA GLU A 326 16.51 -18.74 6.65
C GLU A 326 16.58 -17.22 6.43
N TRP A 327 15.81 -16.69 5.48
CA TRP A 327 15.72 -15.25 5.24
C TRP A 327 15.14 -14.51 6.44
N TRP A 328 14.08 -15.02 7.01
CA TRP A 328 13.47 -14.43 8.20
C TRP A 328 14.41 -14.48 9.42
N ASP A 329 15.21 -15.52 9.55
CA ASP A 329 16.22 -15.62 10.61
C ASP A 329 17.32 -14.57 10.45
N GLU A 330 17.77 -14.27 9.24
CA GLU A 330 18.74 -13.20 8.99
C GLU A 330 18.12 -11.81 9.25
N ALA A 331 16.95 -11.53 8.71
CA ALA A 331 16.30 -10.23 8.79
C ALA A 331 15.85 -9.89 10.21
N ALA A 332 15.31 -10.87 10.93
CA ALA A 332 14.78 -10.67 12.28
C ALA A 332 15.85 -10.26 13.32
N ARG A 333 17.13 -10.57 13.08
CA ARG A 333 18.23 -10.18 14.01
C ARG A 333 18.34 -8.68 14.22
N TYR A 334 17.81 -7.90 13.31
CA TYR A 334 17.92 -6.43 13.29
C TYR A 334 16.62 -5.70 13.59
N LEU A 335 15.59 -6.45 13.91
CA LEU A 335 14.30 -5.89 14.32
C LEU A 335 14.25 -5.70 15.83
N PRO A 336 13.92 -4.51 16.34
CA PRO A 336 13.89 -4.22 17.77
C PRO A 336 12.59 -4.70 18.45
N PHE A 337 12.11 -5.89 18.07
CA PHE A 337 10.93 -6.51 18.66
C PHE A 337 11.32 -7.70 19.54
N PRO A 338 10.55 -8.00 20.61
CA PRO A 338 10.71 -9.22 21.37
C PRO A 338 10.58 -10.46 20.47
N ALA A 339 11.39 -11.49 20.74
CA ALA A 339 11.37 -12.71 19.93
C ALA A 339 9.97 -13.37 19.80
N PRO A 340 9.11 -13.39 20.84
CA PRO A 340 7.74 -13.90 20.69
C PRO A 340 6.89 -13.11 19.69
N ASP A 341 7.06 -11.78 19.63
CA ASP A 341 6.29 -10.92 18.70
C ASP A 341 6.73 -11.15 17.26
N VAL A 342 8.03 -11.31 17.02
CA VAL A 342 8.57 -11.68 15.72
C VAL A 342 8.07 -13.06 15.29
N ALA A 343 8.06 -14.03 16.21
CA ALA A 343 7.56 -15.38 15.93
C ALA A 343 6.06 -15.38 15.59
N ALA A 344 5.26 -14.60 16.33
CA ALA A 344 3.83 -14.44 16.04
C ALA A 344 3.60 -13.79 14.67
N TYR A 345 4.38 -12.77 14.32
CA TYR A 345 4.28 -12.11 13.01
C TYR A 345 4.68 -13.06 11.87
N ARG A 346 5.77 -13.84 12.03
CA ARG A 346 6.17 -14.88 11.05
C ARG A 346 5.10 -15.95 10.87
N ALA A 347 4.44 -16.39 11.94
CA ALA A 347 3.35 -17.35 11.86
C ALA A 347 2.17 -16.76 11.07
N ALA A 348 1.78 -15.52 11.34
CA ALA A 348 0.74 -14.82 10.59
C ALA A 348 1.10 -14.66 9.10
N LEU A 349 2.38 -14.40 8.77
CA LEU A 349 2.85 -14.33 7.38
C LEU A 349 2.74 -15.69 6.68
N LEU A 350 3.03 -16.79 7.38
CA LEU A 350 2.89 -18.14 6.81
C LEU A 350 1.44 -18.47 6.49
N ASP A 351 0.52 -18.15 7.41
CA ASP A 351 -0.92 -18.35 7.19
C ASP A 351 -1.40 -17.54 5.97
N ARG A 352 -0.91 -16.31 5.81
CA ARG A 352 -1.22 -15.46 4.65
C ARG A 352 -0.66 -16.03 3.35
N PHE A 353 0.61 -16.46 3.35
CA PHE A 353 1.29 -17.00 2.18
C PHE A 353 0.69 -18.33 1.74
N ALA A 354 0.30 -19.16 2.69
CA ALA A 354 -0.33 -20.45 2.43
C ALA A 354 -1.80 -20.36 1.97
N ASN A 355 -2.43 -19.18 2.03
CA ASN A 355 -3.84 -19.02 1.64
C ASN A 355 -4.02 -19.05 0.11
N PRO A 356 -4.48 -20.16 -0.49
CA PRO A 356 -4.61 -20.27 -1.95
C PRO A 356 -5.73 -19.40 -2.53
N ARG A 357 -6.67 -18.94 -1.68
CA ARG A 357 -7.85 -18.18 -2.10
C ARG A 357 -7.55 -16.72 -2.45
N ILE A 358 -6.36 -16.23 -2.07
CA ILE A 358 -5.90 -14.87 -2.41
C ILE A 358 -5.32 -14.80 -3.83
N HIS A 359 -4.86 -15.92 -4.40
CA HIS A 359 -4.28 -16.01 -5.73
C HIS A 359 -3.17 -14.98 -6.01
N HIS A 360 -2.28 -14.76 -5.03
CA HIS A 360 -1.20 -13.77 -5.16
C HIS A 360 -0.12 -14.29 -6.12
N ARG A 361 -0.07 -13.73 -7.34
CA ARG A 361 0.80 -14.22 -8.41
C ARG A 361 2.24 -13.75 -8.25
N LEU A 362 3.20 -14.69 -8.36
CA LEU A 362 4.63 -14.40 -8.29
C LEU A 362 5.09 -13.41 -9.37
N GLY A 363 4.53 -13.47 -10.58
CA GLY A 363 4.84 -12.54 -11.65
C GLY A 363 4.47 -11.08 -11.39
N GLN A 364 3.51 -10.80 -10.50
CA GLN A 364 3.20 -9.43 -10.07
C GLN A 364 4.20 -8.93 -9.03
N ILE A 365 4.66 -9.83 -8.17
CA ILE A 365 5.61 -9.51 -7.10
C ILE A 365 7.01 -9.30 -7.68
N ALA A 366 7.42 -10.11 -8.67
CA ALA A 366 8.73 -10.09 -9.31
C ALA A 366 9.05 -8.78 -10.06
N ALA A 367 8.03 -7.99 -10.43
CA ALA A 367 8.24 -6.73 -11.12
C ALA A 367 9.09 -5.74 -10.31
N ASP A 368 9.87 -4.91 -10.98
CA ASP A 368 10.66 -3.80 -10.41
C ASP A 368 11.62 -4.22 -9.28
N GLY A 369 12.31 -5.34 -9.46
CA GLY A 369 13.31 -5.84 -8.52
C GLY A 369 14.42 -4.86 -8.24
N SER A 370 14.87 -4.13 -9.27
CA SER A 370 15.89 -3.10 -9.15
C SER A 370 15.55 -1.97 -8.19
N GLN A 371 14.26 -1.69 -8.01
CA GLN A 371 13.76 -0.68 -7.05
C GLN A 371 13.43 -1.28 -5.68
N LYS A 372 12.98 -2.54 -5.65
CA LYS A 372 12.51 -3.20 -4.44
C LYS A 372 13.62 -3.80 -3.59
N LEU A 373 14.60 -4.46 -4.21
CA LEU A 373 15.68 -5.14 -3.48
C LEU A 373 16.54 -4.18 -2.63
N PRO A 374 16.84 -2.94 -3.08
CA PRO A 374 17.59 -1.98 -2.26
C PRO A 374 16.98 -1.68 -0.90
N VAL A 375 15.65 -1.72 -0.78
CA VAL A 375 14.94 -1.42 0.49
C VAL A 375 14.49 -2.68 1.23
N ARG A 376 14.34 -3.83 0.53
CA ARG A 376 13.82 -5.07 1.13
C ARG A 376 14.90 -6.03 1.61
N VAL A 377 16.06 -6.06 0.92
CA VAL A 377 17.11 -7.07 1.11
C VAL A 377 18.44 -6.47 1.47
N LEU A 378 18.89 -5.41 0.80
CA LEU A 378 20.21 -4.83 1.02
C LEU A 378 20.41 -4.28 2.45
N PRO A 379 19.42 -3.73 3.17
CA PRO A 379 19.63 -3.31 4.56
C PRO A 379 20.07 -4.45 5.47
N THR A 380 19.44 -5.62 5.36
CA THR A 380 19.85 -6.82 6.11
C THR A 380 21.24 -7.30 5.67
N LEU A 381 21.49 -7.37 4.37
CA LEU A 381 22.79 -7.78 3.82
C LEU A 381 23.92 -6.89 4.36
N ARG A 382 23.77 -5.57 4.30
CA ARG A 382 24.78 -4.61 4.78
C ARG A 382 25.04 -4.77 6.28
N ARG A 383 24.00 -4.97 7.09
CA ARG A 383 24.13 -5.18 8.55
C ARG A 383 24.84 -6.49 8.86
N GLU A 384 24.55 -7.57 8.16
CA GLU A 384 25.26 -8.85 8.29
C GLU A 384 26.75 -8.69 7.93
N ARG A 385 27.05 -8.01 6.80
CA ARG A 385 28.45 -7.76 6.40
C ARG A 385 29.20 -6.88 7.41
N ALA A 386 28.57 -5.84 7.91
CA ALA A 386 29.14 -4.99 8.96
C ALA A 386 29.43 -5.77 10.26
N ALA A 387 28.66 -6.84 10.52
CA ALA A 387 28.88 -7.76 11.63
C ALA A 387 29.88 -8.90 11.31
N GLY A 388 30.55 -8.86 10.16
CA GLY A 388 31.53 -9.86 9.73
C GLY A 388 30.94 -11.21 9.30
N ARG A 389 29.63 -11.25 8.98
CA ARG A 389 28.95 -12.48 8.56
C ARG A 389 28.62 -12.42 7.06
N LEU A 390 28.63 -13.61 6.43
CA LEU A 390 28.15 -13.77 5.06
C LEU A 390 26.65 -14.11 5.10
N PRO A 391 25.75 -13.22 4.59
CA PRO A 391 24.29 -13.40 4.64
C PRO A 391 23.81 -14.36 3.56
N ARG A 392 23.74 -15.64 3.86
CA ARG A 392 23.42 -16.69 2.87
C ARG A 392 22.03 -16.59 2.29
N ALA A 393 21.05 -16.14 3.07
CA ALA A 393 19.68 -16.00 2.59
C ALA A 393 19.53 -14.73 1.74
N ALA A 394 20.10 -13.60 2.15
CA ALA A 394 20.09 -12.39 1.32
C ALA A 394 20.82 -12.61 -0.03
N THR A 395 21.98 -13.28 -0.03
CA THR A 395 22.69 -13.60 -1.28
C THR A 395 21.90 -14.56 -2.16
N ARG A 396 21.10 -15.49 -1.59
CA ARG A 396 20.19 -16.35 -2.35
C ARG A 396 19.08 -15.57 -3.05
N ILE A 397 18.51 -14.55 -2.41
CA ILE A 397 17.52 -13.68 -3.06
C ILE A 397 18.15 -12.97 -4.25
N LEU A 398 19.34 -12.42 -4.10
CA LEU A 398 20.08 -11.77 -5.18
C LEU A 398 20.42 -12.74 -6.30
N ALA A 399 20.84 -13.96 -5.98
CA ALA A 399 21.13 -15.01 -6.96
C ALA A 399 19.89 -15.40 -7.78
N ALA A 400 18.75 -15.60 -7.11
CA ALA A 400 17.49 -15.88 -7.77
C ALA A 400 17.03 -14.71 -8.66
N TRP A 401 17.24 -13.46 -8.24
CA TRP A 401 16.97 -12.28 -9.05
C TRP A 401 17.89 -12.17 -10.27
N VAL A 402 19.18 -12.44 -10.12
CA VAL A 402 20.10 -12.51 -11.29
C VAL A 402 19.63 -13.56 -12.28
N CYS A 403 19.24 -14.76 -11.84
CA CYS A 403 18.68 -15.79 -12.71
C CYS A 403 17.37 -15.34 -13.37
N HIS A 404 16.50 -14.63 -12.65
CA HIS A 404 15.30 -14.03 -13.22
C HIS A 404 15.62 -13.03 -14.35
N LEU A 405 16.62 -12.15 -14.18
CA LEU A 405 17.08 -11.26 -15.26
C LEU A 405 17.63 -12.00 -16.48
N ARG A 406 18.08 -13.24 -16.30
CA ARG A 406 18.54 -14.17 -17.36
C ARG A 406 17.40 -14.95 -18.02
N GLY A 407 16.17 -14.77 -17.54
CA GLY A 407 14.97 -15.40 -18.09
C GLY A 407 14.43 -16.59 -17.30
N ALA A 408 14.96 -16.87 -16.10
CA ALA A 408 14.42 -17.93 -15.26
C ALA A 408 13.05 -17.51 -14.67
N GLY A 409 12.07 -18.40 -14.69
CA GLY A 409 10.75 -18.23 -14.10
C GLY A 409 9.84 -17.30 -14.90
N VAL A 410 9.28 -16.29 -14.25
CA VAL A 410 8.32 -15.36 -14.85
C VAL A 410 9.00 -14.30 -15.72
N PRO A 411 8.30 -13.71 -16.73
CA PRO A 411 8.88 -12.67 -17.59
C PRO A 411 9.40 -11.46 -16.81
N VAL A 412 10.56 -10.95 -17.19
CA VAL A 412 11.18 -9.76 -16.59
C VAL A 412 10.33 -8.53 -16.89
N ARG A 413 9.94 -7.83 -15.84
CA ARG A 413 9.27 -6.52 -15.87
C ARG A 413 9.96 -5.63 -14.84
N ASP A 414 10.83 -4.76 -15.29
CA ASP A 414 11.61 -3.87 -14.41
C ASP A 414 11.83 -2.53 -15.10
N ALA A 415 11.72 -1.43 -14.37
CA ALA A 415 11.93 -0.09 -14.91
C ALA A 415 13.36 0.09 -15.47
N ARG A 416 14.33 -0.72 -15.00
CA ARG A 416 15.72 -0.75 -15.49
C ARG A 416 16.04 -1.99 -16.34
N ALA A 417 15.02 -2.64 -16.91
CA ALA A 417 15.22 -3.87 -17.67
C ALA A 417 16.21 -3.70 -18.85
N ASP A 418 16.13 -2.58 -19.58
CA ASP A 418 16.99 -2.29 -20.72
C ASP A 418 18.48 -2.12 -20.33
N GLU A 419 18.74 -1.72 -19.10
CA GLU A 419 20.09 -1.61 -18.53
C GLU A 419 20.58 -2.95 -17.96
N LEU A 420 19.74 -3.62 -17.16
CA LEU A 420 20.14 -4.77 -16.35
C LEU A 420 20.16 -6.09 -17.13
N ALA A 421 19.19 -6.31 -18.03
CA ALA A 421 19.12 -7.57 -18.78
C ALA A 421 20.34 -7.83 -19.69
N PRO A 422 20.93 -6.82 -20.35
CA PRO A 422 22.20 -7.01 -21.06
C PRO A 422 23.35 -7.44 -20.15
N LEU A 423 23.49 -6.83 -18.96
CA LEU A 423 24.53 -7.17 -17.99
C LEU A 423 24.42 -8.61 -17.47
N ALA A 424 23.20 -9.13 -17.39
CA ALA A 424 22.92 -10.48 -16.90
C ALA A 424 23.20 -11.58 -17.94
N LYS A 425 23.41 -11.27 -19.23
CA LYS A 425 23.60 -12.28 -20.30
C LYS A 425 24.96 -12.95 -20.31
N ASP A 426 25.98 -12.28 -19.78
CA ASP A 426 27.34 -12.81 -19.72
C ASP A 426 27.42 -14.06 -18.84
N PRO A 427 28.51 -14.85 -18.85
CA PRO A 427 28.72 -15.92 -17.88
C PRO A 427 28.61 -15.41 -16.45
N LEU A 428 28.04 -16.23 -15.54
CA LEU A 428 27.75 -15.80 -14.16
C LEU A 428 28.94 -15.10 -13.45
N PRO A 429 30.20 -15.56 -13.56
CA PRO A 429 31.32 -14.87 -12.90
C PRO A 429 31.54 -13.42 -13.38
N GLU A 430 31.09 -13.10 -14.60
CA GLU A 430 31.19 -11.74 -15.17
C GLU A 430 29.90 -10.94 -14.96
N ALA A 431 28.74 -11.60 -15.07
CA ALA A 431 27.43 -10.98 -14.96
C ALA A 431 27.13 -10.53 -13.52
N VAL A 432 27.38 -11.40 -12.53
CA VAL A 432 27.00 -11.15 -11.12
C VAL A 432 27.62 -9.86 -10.59
N PRO A 433 28.95 -9.63 -10.65
CA PRO A 433 29.51 -8.39 -10.09
C PRO A 433 28.95 -7.15 -10.78
N ARG A 434 28.69 -7.18 -12.10
CA ARG A 434 28.15 -6.04 -12.85
C ARG A 434 26.69 -5.76 -12.48
N VAL A 435 25.85 -6.79 -12.39
CA VAL A 435 24.43 -6.64 -12.00
C VAL A 435 24.32 -6.15 -10.56
N LEU A 436 25.13 -6.70 -9.65
CA LEU A 436 25.15 -6.24 -8.26
C LEU A 436 25.68 -4.81 -8.12
N ALA A 437 26.72 -4.44 -8.87
CA ALA A 437 27.24 -3.07 -8.86
C ALA A 437 26.24 -2.06 -9.45
N ALA A 438 25.45 -2.46 -10.44
CA ALA A 438 24.36 -1.63 -10.96
C ALA A 438 23.21 -1.46 -9.94
N LEU A 439 23.00 -2.45 -9.06
CA LEU A 439 22.03 -2.34 -7.96
C LEU A 439 22.60 -1.51 -6.80
N ASP A 440 23.83 -1.81 -6.39
CA ASP A 440 24.59 -1.15 -5.33
C ASP A 440 26.10 -1.37 -5.55
N PRO A 441 26.90 -0.31 -5.79
CA PRO A 441 28.33 -0.44 -6.02
C PRO A 441 29.10 -1.12 -4.88
N ALA A 442 28.69 -0.91 -3.63
CA ALA A 442 29.36 -1.54 -2.48
C ALA A 442 29.10 -3.04 -2.42
N VAL A 443 27.91 -3.48 -2.80
CA VAL A 443 27.55 -4.91 -2.86
C VAL A 443 28.25 -5.59 -4.03
N GLY A 444 28.32 -4.94 -5.20
CA GLY A 444 29.06 -5.45 -6.34
C GLY A 444 30.58 -5.48 -6.19
N GLY A 445 31.12 -4.70 -5.24
CA GLY A 445 32.55 -4.67 -4.88
C GLY A 445 32.92 -5.57 -3.70
N ASP A 446 31.98 -6.30 -3.09
CA ASP A 446 32.23 -7.25 -1.99
C ASP A 446 32.47 -8.65 -2.57
N ASP A 447 33.72 -9.07 -2.64
CA ASP A 447 34.14 -10.35 -3.25
C ASP A 447 33.43 -11.57 -2.64
N ASP A 448 33.25 -11.61 -1.32
CA ASP A 448 32.57 -12.70 -0.62
C ASP A 448 31.09 -12.80 -1.05
N VAL A 449 30.42 -11.65 -1.16
CA VAL A 449 29.03 -11.57 -1.61
C VAL A 449 28.91 -11.99 -3.07
N VAL A 450 29.79 -11.49 -3.95
CA VAL A 450 29.83 -11.84 -5.38
C VAL A 450 30.06 -13.34 -5.56
N GLU A 451 31.01 -13.95 -4.83
CA GLU A 451 31.29 -15.38 -4.89
C GLU A 451 30.06 -16.19 -4.44
N ALA A 452 29.43 -15.81 -3.33
CA ALA A 452 28.26 -16.49 -2.80
C ALA A 452 27.07 -16.41 -3.77
N VAL A 453 26.78 -15.24 -4.34
CA VAL A 453 25.70 -15.04 -5.31
C VAL A 453 25.98 -15.85 -6.57
N THR A 454 27.23 -15.85 -7.08
CA THR A 454 27.63 -16.62 -8.26
C THR A 454 27.43 -18.12 -8.05
N ALA A 455 27.88 -18.64 -6.90
CA ALA A 455 27.74 -20.05 -6.57
C ALA A 455 26.26 -20.48 -6.45
N GLN A 456 25.43 -19.65 -5.82
CA GLN A 456 24.00 -19.91 -5.65
C GLN A 456 23.24 -19.78 -6.97
N ALA A 457 23.53 -18.78 -7.83
CA ALA A 457 22.95 -18.66 -9.15
C ALA A 457 23.24 -19.89 -10.03
N GLY A 458 24.45 -20.41 -9.98
CA GLY A 458 24.80 -21.66 -10.66
C GLY A 458 24.02 -22.89 -10.17
N GLN A 459 23.46 -22.87 -8.95
CA GLN A 459 22.57 -23.93 -8.48
C GLN A 459 21.16 -23.81 -9.08
N PHE A 460 20.64 -22.61 -9.26
CA PHE A 460 19.36 -22.39 -9.96
C PHE A 460 19.43 -22.83 -11.42
N GLU A 461 20.47 -22.43 -12.16
CA GLU A 461 20.63 -22.81 -13.59
C GLU A 461 20.77 -24.32 -13.82
N ARG A 462 21.39 -25.06 -12.90
CA ARG A 462 21.55 -26.53 -13.01
C ARG A 462 20.25 -27.30 -12.86
N ARG A 463 19.26 -26.73 -12.14
CA ARG A 463 17.96 -27.38 -11.93
C ARG A 463 17.01 -27.22 -13.13
N GLU A 464 17.25 -26.23 -14.00
CA GLU A 464 16.46 -25.98 -15.21
C GLU A 464 16.89 -26.85 -16.42
N ARG A 465 17.99 -27.60 -16.31
CA ARG A 465 18.38 -28.55 -17.37
C ARG A 465 17.77 -29.91 -17.09
N PRO A 466 16.78 -30.39 -17.94
CA PRO A 466 16.20 -31.73 -17.81
C PRO A 466 17.22 -32.84 -17.96
#